data_3b6eda0d1f976a4d76de1e5ddd90e6d5
#
_entry.id   3b6eda0d1f976a4d76de1e5ddd90e6d5
#
_cell.length_a   1.000
_cell.length_b   1.000
_cell.length_c   1.000
_cell.angle_alpha   90.00
_cell.angle_beta   90.00
_cell.angle_gamma   90.00
#
_symmetry.space_group_name_H-M   'P 1'
#
loop_
_entity.id
_entity.type
_entity.pdbx_description
1 polymer ?
#
loop_
_entity_poly.entity_id
_entity_poly.type
_entity_poly.pdbx_seq_one_letter_code
_entity_poly.pdbx_strand_id
1 'polypeptide(L)'
;KRELYSTGSIHRHLVNRLGNITLQQALGILETTGFTPAIAALDVIDKTATVRVVQLELNDFLGVVIKISGTVDAVRNAIEAGHAMAEQMHGSPVSSTINRPDNGAWKAIESPLEYNPLIQQNVVIVPHEASETKNENKEPTVSDAASFALGFIETQGFTAVFEAIDNACKAANVEVVGKEKLGGGYVTVVIKGDVAAVKAAIDAGQAKVEGLGKLIAAHVIARPSESVLALLPKL
;
A
#
# COMPACT_ATOMS: atom_id res chain seq x y z
N LYS A 1 36.24 -39.13 -38.59
CA LYS A 1 35.40 -37.98 -38.27
C LYS A 1 34.37 -38.45 -37.26
N ARG A 2 34.54 -38.07 -36.00
CA ARG A 2 33.59 -38.32 -34.90
C ARG A 2 32.91 -36.97 -34.65
N GLU A 3 31.59 -36.92 -34.82
CA GLU A 3 30.77 -35.76 -34.45
C GLU A 3 30.54 -35.82 -32.93
N LEU A 4 30.95 -34.77 -32.27
CA LEU A 4 30.67 -34.48 -30.85
C LEU A 4 29.26 -33.84 -30.76
N TYR A 5 28.27 -34.64 -30.30
CA TYR A 5 26.96 -34.09 -29.97
C TYR A 5 27.05 -33.28 -28.69
N SER A 6 26.69 -32.01 -28.81
CA SER A 6 26.68 -31.04 -27.73
C SER A 6 25.60 -31.36 -26.71
N THR A 7 25.98 -31.68 -25.49
CA THR A 7 25.12 -31.91 -24.31
C THR A 7 24.46 -30.62 -23.77
N GLY A 8 24.71 -29.47 -24.41
CA GLY A 8 24.20 -28.19 -23.95
C GLY A 8 22.73 -27.87 -24.27
N SER A 9 22.10 -28.62 -25.20
CA SER A 9 20.72 -28.36 -25.64
C SER A 9 19.67 -29.01 -24.74
N ILE A 10 19.99 -30.16 -24.15
CA ILE A 10 19.00 -30.88 -23.32
C ILE A 10 18.84 -30.22 -21.95
N HIS A 11 19.89 -29.59 -21.42
CA HIS A 11 19.85 -28.93 -20.12
C HIS A 11 18.98 -27.63 -20.15
N ARG A 12 19.00 -26.89 -21.25
CA ARG A 12 18.15 -25.69 -21.42
C ARG A 12 16.68 -26.01 -21.60
N HIS A 13 16.33 -27.16 -22.20
CA HIS A 13 14.92 -27.56 -22.36
C HIS A 13 14.31 -28.12 -21.07
N LEU A 14 15.11 -28.69 -20.16
CA LEU A 14 14.64 -29.17 -18.87
C LEU A 14 14.45 -28.01 -17.85
N VAL A 15 15.34 -27.02 -17.86
CA VAL A 15 15.21 -25.83 -17.01
C VAL A 15 14.00 -24.99 -17.40
N ASN A 16 13.65 -24.87 -18.69
CA ASN A 16 12.44 -24.17 -19.14
C ASN A 16 11.12 -24.94 -18.84
N ARG A 17 11.17 -26.25 -18.62
CA ARG A 17 9.98 -27.03 -18.23
C ARG A 17 9.72 -27.04 -16.72
N LEU A 18 10.73 -26.83 -15.88
CA LEU A 18 10.61 -26.74 -14.42
C LEU A 18 10.37 -25.30 -13.95
N GLY A 19 10.61 -24.28 -14.79
CA GLY A 19 10.44 -22.86 -14.48
C GLY A 19 9.01 -22.33 -14.57
N ASN A 20 8.03 -23.13 -15.02
CA ASN A 20 6.63 -22.72 -15.18
C ASN A 20 5.62 -23.57 -14.40
N ILE A 21 6.00 -24.05 -13.22
CA ILE A 21 4.98 -24.30 -12.20
C ILE A 21 4.79 -22.94 -11.52
N THR A 22 4.11 -22.02 -12.19
CA THR A 22 3.48 -20.88 -11.53
C THR A 22 2.45 -21.51 -10.60
N LEU A 23 2.77 -21.65 -9.33
CA LEU A 23 1.77 -21.96 -8.31
C LEU A 23 0.68 -20.93 -8.52
N GLN A 24 -0.49 -21.38 -8.97
CA GLN A 24 -1.63 -20.53 -9.25
C GLN A 24 -2.01 -19.87 -7.92
N GLN A 25 -1.64 -18.60 -7.77
CA GLN A 25 -1.83 -17.84 -6.55
C GLN A 25 -3.28 -17.36 -6.49
N ALA A 26 -3.87 -17.40 -5.30
CA ALA A 26 -5.13 -16.73 -5.05
C ALA A 26 -4.95 -15.21 -5.16
N LEU A 27 -6.02 -14.54 -5.51
CA LEU A 27 -6.13 -13.07 -5.56
C LEU A 27 -7.07 -12.61 -4.44
N GLY A 28 -6.61 -11.65 -3.65
CA GLY A 28 -7.43 -10.89 -2.72
C GLY A 28 -7.63 -9.48 -3.22
N ILE A 29 -8.84 -8.98 -3.10
CA ILE A 29 -9.23 -7.63 -3.49
C ILE A 29 -9.94 -7.00 -2.29
N LEU A 30 -9.50 -5.81 -1.92
CA LEU A 30 -10.14 -4.97 -0.91
C LEU A 30 -10.30 -3.56 -1.47
N GLU A 31 -11.52 -3.08 -1.55
CA GLU A 31 -11.86 -1.72 -1.94
C GLU A 31 -12.36 -0.95 -0.71
N THR A 32 -11.91 0.29 -0.55
CA THR A 32 -12.31 1.17 0.56
C THR A 32 -12.67 2.55 0.04
N THR A 33 -13.45 3.31 0.81
CA THR A 33 -13.57 4.77 0.67
C THR A 33 -12.53 5.43 1.57
N GLY A 34 -11.75 6.36 1.01
CA GLY A 34 -10.66 7.04 1.70
C GLY A 34 -9.29 6.34 1.57
N PHE A 35 -8.24 7.15 1.51
CA PHE A 35 -6.84 6.67 1.44
C PHE A 35 -6.37 6.13 2.79
N THR A 36 -6.68 6.84 3.88
CA THR A 36 -6.25 6.45 5.23
C THR A 36 -6.81 5.08 5.65
N PRO A 37 -8.12 4.75 5.46
CA PRO A 37 -8.63 3.41 5.71
C PRO A 37 -7.94 2.34 4.88
N ALA A 38 -7.62 2.62 3.60
CA ALA A 38 -6.90 1.69 2.74
C ALA A 38 -5.49 1.38 3.26
N ILE A 39 -4.73 2.39 3.62
CA ILE A 39 -3.36 2.21 4.11
C ILE A 39 -3.34 1.53 5.48
N ALA A 40 -4.28 1.85 6.37
CA ALA A 40 -4.44 1.14 7.64
C ALA A 40 -4.78 -0.35 7.43
N ALA A 41 -5.67 -0.65 6.49
CA ALA A 41 -6.00 -2.03 6.11
C ALA A 41 -4.80 -2.75 5.49
N LEU A 42 -4.03 -2.09 4.61
CA LEU A 42 -2.83 -2.65 4.01
C LEU A 42 -1.78 -3.03 5.06
N ASP A 43 -1.56 -2.18 6.06
CA ASP A 43 -0.64 -2.47 7.16
C ASP A 43 -1.04 -3.74 7.93
N VAL A 44 -2.34 -3.90 8.18
CA VAL A 44 -2.88 -5.10 8.85
C VAL A 44 -2.76 -6.33 7.94
N ILE A 45 -3.09 -6.21 6.65
CA ILE A 45 -2.96 -7.27 5.64
C ILE A 45 -1.53 -7.84 5.65
N ASP A 46 -0.53 -6.97 5.51
CA ASP A 46 0.88 -7.33 5.41
C ASP A 46 1.43 -7.97 6.70
N LYS A 47 0.91 -7.55 7.86
CA LYS A 47 1.26 -8.11 9.17
C LYS A 47 0.52 -9.40 9.52
N THR A 48 -0.60 -9.70 8.87
CA THR A 48 -1.43 -10.86 9.19
C THR A 48 -0.93 -12.13 8.50
N ALA A 49 -0.50 -12.05 7.25
CA ALA A 49 -0.07 -13.20 6.48
C ALA A 49 0.97 -12.83 5.41
N THR A 50 1.77 -13.83 5.00
CA THR A 50 2.72 -13.66 3.90
C THR A 50 1.98 -13.61 2.58
N VAL A 51 1.73 -12.39 2.10
CA VAL A 51 1.10 -12.10 0.81
C VAL A 51 1.96 -11.09 0.03
N ARG A 52 1.78 -11.05 -1.28
CA ARG A 52 2.42 -10.05 -2.14
C ARG A 52 1.38 -9.01 -2.55
N VAL A 53 1.67 -7.75 -2.31
CA VAL A 53 0.87 -6.65 -2.87
C VAL A 53 1.12 -6.59 -4.37
N VAL A 54 0.05 -6.70 -5.15
CA VAL A 54 0.11 -6.63 -6.62
C VAL A 54 0.07 -5.17 -7.04
N GLN A 55 -0.98 -4.46 -6.63
CA GLN A 55 -1.23 -3.06 -6.97
C GLN A 55 -2.10 -2.38 -5.93
N LEU A 56 -1.99 -1.07 -5.89
CA LEU A 56 -2.94 -0.18 -5.25
C LEU A 56 -3.46 0.77 -6.34
N GLU A 57 -4.78 0.91 -6.46
CA GLU A 57 -5.42 1.76 -7.46
C GLU A 57 -6.38 2.73 -6.79
N LEU A 58 -6.31 3.99 -7.22
CA LEU A 58 -7.31 4.99 -6.85
C LEU A 58 -8.52 4.82 -7.77
N ASN A 59 -9.72 4.79 -7.21
CA ASN A 59 -10.96 4.74 -7.97
C ASN A 59 -11.65 6.10 -8.05
N ASP A 60 -12.63 6.24 -8.95
CA ASP A 60 -13.36 7.49 -9.15
C ASP A 60 -14.40 7.77 -8.04
N PHE A 61 -14.58 6.85 -7.09
CA PHE A 61 -15.53 6.94 -5.98
C PHE A 61 -14.87 7.34 -4.64
N LEU A 62 -13.78 8.10 -4.70
CA LEU A 62 -13.04 8.58 -3.53
C LEU A 62 -12.44 7.43 -2.71
N GLY A 63 -12.05 6.36 -3.37
CA GLY A 63 -11.59 5.16 -2.74
C GLY A 63 -10.30 4.61 -3.33
N VAL A 64 -9.89 3.50 -2.74
CA VAL A 64 -8.67 2.79 -3.07
C VAL A 64 -8.96 1.31 -3.15
N VAL A 65 -8.46 0.67 -4.20
CA VAL A 65 -8.49 -0.78 -4.38
C VAL A 65 -7.11 -1.35 -4.08
N ILE A 66 -7.02 -2.28 -3.15
CA ILE A 66 -5.82 -3.05 -2.82
C ILE A 66 -5.94 -4.43 -3.45
N LYS A 67 -4.94 -4.85 -4.22
CA LYS A 67 -4.85 -6.19 -4.82
C LYS A 67 -3.65 -6.92 -4.23
N ILE A 68 -3.90 -8.10 -3.68
CA ILE A 68 -2.86 -8.97 -3.10
C ILE A 68 -2.90 -10.37 -3.70
N SER A 69 -1.77 -11.06 -3.69
CA SER A 69 -1.67 -12.46 -4.13
C SER A 69 -0.87 -13.31 -3.15
N GLY A 70 -1.18 -14.61 -3.12
CA GLY A 70 -0.52 -15.57 -2.25
C GLY A 70 -1.23 -16.92 -2.23
N THR A 71 -0.99 -17.73 -1.20
CA THR A 71 -1.76 -18.95 -0.97
C THR A 71 -3.20 -18.62 -0.60
N VAL A 72 -4.14 -19.52 -0.85
CA VAL A 72 -5.58 -19.30 -0.58
C VAL A 72 -5.83 -18.88 0.86
N ASP A 73 -5.20 -19.58 1.82
CA ASP A 73 -5.41 -19.32 3.24
C ASP A 73 -4.76 -18.00 3.69
N ALA A 74 -3.55 -17.70 3.18
CA ALA A 74 -2.89 -16.42 3.48
C ALA A 74 -3.71 -15.24 2.97
N VAL A 75 -4.18 -15.31 1.70
CA VAL A 75 -4.99 -14.25 1.09
C VAL A 75 -6.32 -14.09 1.82
N ARG A 76 -6.99 -15.19 2.18
CA ARG A 76 -8.26 -15.12 2.91
C ARG A 76 -8.08 -14.43 4.26
N ASN A 77 -7.12 -14.90 5.07
CA ASN A 77 -6.87 -14.33 6.40
C ASN A 77 -6.46 -12.86 6.32
N ALA A 78 -5.62 -12.50 5.36
CA ALA A 78 -5.18 -11.12 5.15
C ALA A 78 -6.35 -10.20 4.75
N ILE A 79 -7.19 -10.64 3.81
CA ILE A 79 -8.35 -9.87 3.35
C ILE A 79 -9.39 -9.72 4.47
N GLU A 80 -9.67 -10.75 5.24
CA GLU A 80 -10.60 -10.67 6.39
C GLU A 80 -10.10 -9.65 7.43
N ALA A 81 -8.82 -9.68 7.77
CA ALA A 81 -8.23 -8.74 8.71
C ALA A 81 -8.22 -7.30 8.19
N GLY A 82 -7.83 -7.11 6.91
CA GLY A 82 -7.86 -5.80 6.27
C GLY A 82 -9.26 -5.22 6.14
N HIS A 83 -10.26 -6.05 5.80
CA HIS A 83 -11.66 -5.65 5.74
C HIS A 83 -12.15 -5.14 7.11
N ALA A 84 -11.90 -5.91 8.18
CA ALA A 84 -12.27 -5.51 9.53
C ALA A 84 -11.62 -4.18 9.96
N MET A 85 -10.35 -3.96 9.60
CA MET A 85 -9.68 -2.70 9.88
C MET A 85 -10.29 -1.52 9.11
N ALA A 86 -10.57 -1.70 7.81
CA ALA A 86 -11.20 -0.67 7.00
C ALA A 86 -12.62 -0.35 7.49
N GLU A 87 -13.38 -1.35 7.95
CA GLU A 87 -14.70 -1.15 8.55
C GLU A 87 -14.62 -0.36 9.85
N GLN A 88 -13.66 -0.70 10.74
CA GLN A 88 -13.40 0.05 11.97
C GLN A 88 -13.06 1.52 11.70
N MET A 89 -12.40 1.80 10.57
CA MET A 89 -12.05 3.14 10.12
C MET A 89 -13.18 3.83 9.32
N HIS A 90 -14.37 3.23 9.27
CA HIS A 90 -15.53 3.74 8.50
C HIS A 90 -15.26 3.89 6.99
N GLY A 91 -14.33 3.09 6.44
CA GLY A 91 -13.95 3.08 5.03
C GLY A 91 -14.91 2.35 4.12
N SER A 92 -16.07 1.90 4.60
CA SER A 92 -17.11 1.19 3.81
C SER A 92 -16.51 0.09 2.90
N PRO A 93 -15.78 -0.89 3.47
CA PRO A 93 -15.02 -1.85 2.66
C PRO A 93 -15.90 -2.80 1.86
N VAL A 94 -15.43 -3.12 0.65
CA VAL A 94 -15.91 -4.24 -0.16
C VAL A 94 -14.71 -5.15 -0.44
N SER A 95 -14.84 -6.45 -0.19
CA SER A 95 -13.74 -7.36 -0.39
C SER A 95 -14.14 -8.68 -1.04
N SER A 96 -13.19 -9.32 -1.72
CA SER A 96 -13.37 -10.64 -2.33
C SER A 96 -12.05 -11.41 -2.37
N THR A 97 -12.16 -12.74 -2.34
CA THR A 97 -11.03 -13.65 -2.55
C THR A 97 -11.35 -14.59 -3.71
N ILE A 98 -10.50 -14.60 -4.73
CA ILE A 98 -10.59 -15.49 -5.88
C ILE A 98 -9.49 -16.55 -5.73
N ASN A 99 -9.88 -17.76 -5.33
CA ASN A 99 -8.92 -18.83 -5.01
C ASN A 99 -8.04 -19.23 -6.21
N ARG A 100 -8.58 -19.11 -7.42
CA ARG A 100 -7.91 -19.52 -8.65
C ARG A 100 -8.34 -18.60 -9.80
N PRO A 101 -7.76 -17.41 -9.91
CA PRO A 101 -8.05 -16.50 -11.00
C PRO A 101 -7.72 -17.16 -12.34
N ASP A 102 -8.57 -16.96 -13.35
CA ASP A 102 -8.29 -17.40 -14.71
C ASP A 102 -7.11 -16.62 -15.30
N ASN A 103 -6.25 -17.29 -16.05
CA ASN A 103 -5.08 -16.64 -16.67
C ASN A 103 -5.45 -15.50 -17.61
N GLY A 104 -6.60 -15.59 -18.28
CA GLY A 104 -7.13 -14.52 -19.14
C GLY A 104 -7.60 -13.31 -18.35
N ALA A 105 -8.11 -13.53 -17.13
CA ALA A 105 -8.59 -12.46 -16.25
C ALA A 105 -7.44 -11.58 -15.70
N TRP A 106 -6.25 -12.14 -15.51
CA TRP A 106 -5.09 -11.36 -15.01
C TRP A 106 -4.79 -10.12 -15.84
N LYS A 107 -5.00 -10.17 -17.16
CA LYS A 107 -4.81 -9.02 -18.05
C LYS A 107 -5.75 -7.85 -17.77
N ALA A 108 -6.88 -8.12 -17.12
CA ALA A 108 -7.84 -7.10 -16.70
C ALA A 108 -7.70 -6.76 -15.21
N ILE A 109 -7.08 -7.65 -14.43
CA ILE A 109 -6.83 -7.45 -13.00
C ILE A 109 -5.62 -6.53 -12.78
N GLU A 110 -4.55 -6.72 -13.55
CA GLU A 110 -3.37 -5.87 -13.52
C GLU A 110 -3.56 -4.68 -14.45
N SER A 111 -3.69 -3.51 -13.89
CA SER A 111 -3.78 -2.26 -14.66
C SER A 111 -2.39 -1.73 -15.02
N PRO A 112 -2.21 -1.14 -16.20
CA PRO A 112 -0.97 -0.45 -16.52
C PRO A 112 -0.78 0.78 -15.63
N LEU A 113 0.46 1.23 -15.48
CA LEU A 113 0.73 2.50 -14.79
C LEU A 113 -0.05 3.63 -15.47
N GLU A 114 -0.80 4.36 -14.71
CA GLU A 114 -1.66 5.44 -15.19
C GLU A 114 -1.44 6.72 -14.39
N TYR A 115 -1.31 7.83 -15.09
CA TYR A 115 -1.22 9.17 -14.51
C TYR A 115 -2.51 9.95 -14.80
N ASN A 116 -3.18 10.43 -13.75
CA ASN A 116 -4.37 11.27 -13.89
C ASN A 116 -3.99 12.76 -13.82
N PRO A 117 -4.10 13.51 -14.93
CA PRO A 117 -3.73 14.93 -14.97
C PRO A 117 -4.64 15.84 -14.15
N LEU A 118 -5.88 15.42 -13.87
CA LEU A 118 -6.83 16.24 -13.10
C LEU A 118 -6.43 16.34 -11.62
N ILE A 119 -5.92 15.26 -11.05
CA ILE A 119 -5.43 15.24 -9.67
C ILE A 119 -3.89 15.31 -9.60
N GLN A 120 -3.22 15.31 -10.77
CA GLN A 120 -1.78 15.47 -10.94
C GLN A 120 -0.94 14.41 -10.19
N GLN A 121 -1.36 13.15 -10.28
CA GLN A 121 -0.66 12.02 -9.66
C GLN A 121 -0.95 10.70 -10.37
N ASN A 122 -0.15 9.67 -10.04
CA ASN A 122 -0.41 8.31 -10.50
C ASN A 122 -1.62 7.74 -9.77
N VAL A 123 -2.52 7.08 -10.52
CA VAL A 123 -3.70 6.41 -9.96
C VAL A 123 -3.49 4.90 -9.84
N VAL A 124 -2.48 4.35 -10.49
CA VAL A 124 -2.01 2.98 -10.32
C VAL A 124 -0.64 3.01 -9.68
N ILE A 125 -0.50 2.42 -8.52
CA ILE A 125 0.73 2.36 -7.73
C ILE A 125 1.13 0.89 -7.58
N VAL A 126 2.33 0.58 -8.05
CA VAL A 126 2.95 -0.75 -7.90
C VAL A 126 4.04 -0.61 -6.84
N PRO A 127 4.12 -1.53 -5.86
CA PRO A 127 5.24 -1.51 -4.92
C PRO A 127 6.56 -1.55 -5.69
N HIS A 128 7.46 -0.62 -5.42
CA HIS A 128 8.81 -0.73 -5.95
C HIS A 128 9.43 -1.98 -5.32
N GLU A 129 9.71 -2.99 -6.15
CA GLU A 129 10.68 -4.00 -5.76
C GLU A 129 11.93 -3.23 -5.36
N ALA A 130 12.36 -3.39 -4.10
CA ALA A 130 13.61 -2.81 -3.64
C ALA A 130 14.65 -3.22 -4.69
N SER A 131 15.12 -2.27 -5.50
CA SER A 131 16.10 -2.52 -6.53
C SER A 131 17.24 -3.25 -5.83
N GLU A 132 17.47 -4.51 -6.24
CA GLU A 132 18.66 -5.27 -5.87
C GLU A 132 19.89 -4.51 -6.39
N THR A 133 20.28 -3.44 -5.72
CA THR A 133 21.67 -3.04 -5.70
C THR A 133 22.36 -4.10 -4.85
N LYS A 134 22.80 -5.17 -5.55
CA LYS A 134 23.81 -6.10 -5.01
C LYS A 134 25.05 -5.31 -4.65
N ASN A 135 25.07 -4.72 -3.48
CA ASN A 135 26.30 -4.48 -2.75
C ASN A 135 26.60 -5.77 -2.00
N GLU A 136 27.30 -6.68 -2.69
CA GLU A 136 28.03 -7.79 -2.06
C GLU A 136 29.00 -7.18 -1.04
N ASN A 137 28.61 -7.25 0.23
CA ASN A 137 29.42 -7.13 1.47
C ASN A 137 28.70 -6.32 2.56
N LYS A 138 27.46 -6.70 2.89
CA LYS A 138 26.93 -6.42 4.23
C LYS A 138 26.40 -7.73 4.80
N GLU A 139 26.98 -8.15 5.92
CA GLU A 139 26.39 -9.20 6.76
C GLU A 139 24.93 -8.84 7.06
N PRO A 140 24.01 -9.81 7.19
CA PRO A 140 22.62 -9.55 7.49
C PRO A 140 22.52 -8.94 8.89
N THR A 141 22.55 -7.62 8.96
CA THR A 141 22.10 -6.91 10.14
C THR A 141 20.60 -7.11 10.21
N VAL A 142 20.12 -7.54 11.38
CA VAL A 142 18.71 -7.62 11.78
C VAL A 142 17.99 -6.42 11.17
N SER A 143 16.96 -6.67 10.34
CA SER A 143 16.20 -5.67 9.61
C SER A 143 15.89 -4.49 10.52
N ASP A 144 16.33 -3.29 10.17
CA ASP A 144 15.85 -2.04 10.77
C ASP A 144 14.35 -1.93 10.44
N ALA A 145 13.53 -2.60 11.26
CA ALA A 145 12.10 -2.34 11.29
C ALA A 145 11.96 -0.84 11.48
N ALA A 146 11.20 -0.17 10.64
CA ALA A 146 11.08 1.28 10.61
C ALA A 146 10.97 1.81 12.06
N SER A 147 11.99 2.54 12.50
CA SER A 147 12.07 3.06 13.86
C SER A 147 11.15 4.27 14.09
N PHE A 148 10.28 4.57 13.12
CA PHE A 148 9.37 5.71 13.13
C PHE A 148 7.92 5.27 12.94
N ALA A 149 7.01 6.13 13.37
CA ALA A 149 5.58 6.03 13.12
C ALA A 149 5.16 6.89 11.93
N LEU A 150 4.07 6.51 11.28
CA LEU A 150 3.37 7.33 10.31
C LEU A 150 2.06 7.84 10.92
N GLY A 151 1.72 9.09 10.61
CA GLY A 151 0.44 9.70 10.92
C GLY A 151 -0.25 10.16 9.66
N PHE A 152 -1.55 9.98 9.62
CA PHE A 152 -2.41 10.32 8.49
C PHE A 152 -3.52 11.24 8.96
N ILE A 153 -3.77 12.33 8.24
CA ILE A 153 -4.95 13.18 8.38
C ILE A 153 -5.58 13.30 7.00
N GLU A 154 -6.79 12.80 6.88
CA GLU A 154 -7.57 12.84 5.65
C GLU A 154 -8.81 13.69 5.85
N THR A 155 -9.02 14.67 4.97
CA THR A 155 -10.16 15.58 5.03
C THR A 155 -10.82 15.70 3.67
N GLN A 156 -12.09 16.08 3.67
CA GLN A 156 -12.72 16.67 2.50
C GLN A 156 -12.64 18.20 2.66
N GLY A 157 -11.74 18.81 1.87
CA GLY A 157 -11.46 20.23 1.89
C GLY A 157 -9.97 20.54 2.08
N PHE A 158 -9.39 21.29 1.13
CA PHE A 158 -7.98 21.67 1.16
C PHE A 158 -7.65 22.62 2.31
N THR A 159 -8.54 23.58 2.62
CA THR A 159 -8.32 24.48 3.76
C THR A 159 -8.21 23.73 5.06
N ALA A 160 -9.07 22.73 5.27
CA ALA A 160 -9.07 21.89 6.47
C ALA A 160 -7.76 21.11 6.63
N VAL A 161 -7.26 20.47 5.56
CA VAL A 161 -6.04 19.66 5.67
C VAL A 161 -4.80 20.54 5.87
N PHE A 162 -4.74 21.71 5.27
CA PHE A 162 -3.59 22.61 5.44
C PHE A 162 -3.54 23.23 6.83
N GLU A 163 -4.68 23.62 7.39
CA GLU A 163 -4.75 24.06 8.78
C GLU A 163 -4.42 22.94 9.76
N ALA A 164 -4.93 21.72 9.50
CA ALA A 164 -4.63 20.56 10.32
C ALA A 164 -3.14 20.23 10.33
N ILE A 165 -2.47 20.22 9.17
CA ILE A 165 -1.06 19.86 9.11
C ILE A 165 -0.14 20.95 9.69
N ASP A 166 -0.46 22.22 9.52
CA ASP A 166 0.27 23.32 10.16
C ASP A 166 0.23 23.19 11.69
N ASN A 167 -0.96 22.92 12.25
CA ASN A 167 -1.11 22.71 13.68
C ASN A 167 -0.43 21.42 14.17
N ALA A 168 -0.48 20.33 13.38
CA ALA A 168 0.23 19.11 13.70
C ALA A 168 1.75 19.33 13.81
N CYS A 169 2.35 20.02 12.84
CA CYS A 169 3.78 20.33 12.82
C CYS A 169 4.20 21.31 13.93
N LYS A 170 3.28 22.18 14.36
CA LYS A 170 3.54 23.09 15.50
C LYS A 170 3.44 22.38 16.86
N ALA A 171 2.61 21.34 16.95
CA ALA A 171 2.37 20.61 18.18
C ALA A 171 3.48 19.63 18.56
N ALA A 172 4.19 19.07 17.58
CA ALA A 172 5.22 18.05 17.81
C ALA A 172 6.27 18.05 16.70
N ASN A 173 7.43 17.46 17.01
CA ASN A 173 8.52 17.31 16.04
C ASN A 173 8.23 16.16 15.07
N VAL A 174 7.57 16.48 13.97
CA VAL A 174 7.21 15.56 12.89
C VAL A 174 7.60 16.14 11.54
N GLU A 175 7.80 15.25 10.56
CA GLU A 175 8.12 15.60 9.18
C GLU A 175 6.95 15.25 8.26
N VAL A 176 6.55 16.15 7.36
CA VAL A 176 5.59 15.86 6.31
C VAL A 176 6.29 15.09 5.20
N VAL A 177 5.81 13.89 4.89
CA VAL A 177 6.46 12.98 3.93
C VAL A 177 5.67 12.79 2.64
N GLY A 178 4.39 13.14 2.64
CA GLY A 178 3.58 12.99 1.44
C GLY A 178 2.20 13.62 1.53
N LYS A 179 1.58 13.72 0.36
CA LYS A 179 0.21 14.17 0.18
C LYS A 179 -0.44 13.35 -0.91
N GLU A 180 -1.67 12.86 -0.66
CA GLU A 180 -2.46 12.10 -1.61
C GLU A 180 -3.79 12.80 -1.88
N LYS A 181 -4.27 12.74 -3.12
CA LYS A 181 -5.56 13.31 -3.53
C LYS A 181 -6.40 12.23 -4.20
N LEU A 182 -7.60 11.99 -3.69
CA LEU A 182 -8.53 11.03 -4.30
C LEU A 182 -9.54 11.67 -5.28
N GLY A 183 -9.48 12.99 -5.44
CA GLY A 183 -10.55 13.73 -6.13
C GLY A 183 -11.66 14.19 -5.16
N GLY A 184 -12.70 14.82 -5.65
CA GLY A 184 -13.86 15.25 -4.83
C GLY A 184 -13.52 16.09 -3.60
N GLY A 185 -12.33 16.69 -3.54
CA GLY A 185 -11.83 17.43 -2.38
C GLY A 185 -11.23 16.56 -1.27
N TYR A 186 -11.11 15.26 -1.45
CA TYR A 186 -10.42 14.36 -0.52
C TYR A 186 -8.91 14.53 -0.63
N VAL A 187 -8.30 14.88 0.48
CA VAL A 187 -6.84 15.08 0.59
C VAL A 187 -6.34 14.47 1.87
N THR A 188 -5.32 13.64 1.74
CA THR A 188 -4.59 13.05 2.86
C THR A 188 -3.20 13.67 2.94
N VAL A 189 -2.75 14.04 4.13
CA VAL A 189 -1.36 14.38 4.40
C VAL A 189 -0.77 13.32 5.31
N VAL A 190 0.46 12.93 5.01
CA VAL A 190 1.21 11.92 5.75
C VAL A 190 2.39 12.57 6.46
N ILE A 191 2.51 12.30 7.76
CA ILE A 191 3.63 12.73 8.59
C ILE A 191 4.39 11.54 9.16
N LYS A 192 5.67 11.72 9.47
CA LYS A 192 6.49 10.73 10.18
C LYS A 192 7.19 11.34 11.38
N GLY A 193 7.52 10.51 12.35
CA GLY A 193 8.25 10.89 13.56
C GLY A 193 8.26 9.74 14.57
N ASP A 194 8.68 9.98 15.79
CA ASP A 194 8.48 9.00 16.84
C ASP A 194 6.98 8.84 17.18
N VAL A 195 6.62 7.71 17.79
CA VAL A 195 5.21 7.35 18.03
C VAL A 195 4.48 8.39 18.88
N ALA A 196 5.13 8.95 19.90
CA ALA A 196 4.52 9.92 20.80
C ALA A 196 4.31 11.27 20.09
N ALA A 197 5.32 11.73 19.32
CA ALA A 197 5.25 12.95 18.55
C ALA A 197 4.16 12.86 17.47
N VAL A 198 4.08 11.74 16.71
CA VAL A 198 3.07 11.54 15.69
C VAL A 198 1.66 11.52 16.29
N LYS A 199 1.45 10.84 17.44
CA LYS A 199 0.16 10.86 18.13
C LYS A 199 -0.26 12.27 18.53
N ALA A 200 0.62 13.01 19.18
CA ALA A 200 0.35 14.38 19.59
C ALA A 200 0.07 15.30 18.39
N ALA A 201 0.80 15.13 17.30
CA ALA A 201 0.58 15.87 16.05
C ALA A 201 -0.78 15.57 15.42
N ILE A 202 -1.17 14.29 15.34
CA ILE A 202 -2.46 13.87 14.78
C ILE A 202 -3.61 14.41 15.64
N ASP A 203 -3.52 14.29 16.97
CA ASP A 203 -4.55 14.80 17.89
C ASP A 203 -4.72 16.33 17.76
N ALA A 204 -3.62 17.08 17.67
CA ALA A 204 -3.67 18.53 17.47
C ALA A 204 -4.22 18.93 16.10
N GLY A 205 -3.80 18.20 15.04
CA GLY A 205 -4.21 18.50 13.67
C GLY A 205 -5.69 18.22 13.42
N GLN A 206 -6.18 17.03 13.82
CA GLN A 206 -7.58 16.66 13.59
C GLN A 206 -8.57 17.60 14.32
N ALA A 207 -8.19 18.14 15.48
CA ALA A 207 -9.01 19.09 16.23
C ALA A 207 -9.23 20.42 15.50
N LYS A 208 -8.46 20.73 14.46
CA LYS A 208 -8.55 21.98 13.67
C LYS A 208 -9.36 21.84 12.38
N VAL A 209 -9.87 20.65 12.09
CA VAL A 209 -10.66 20.40 10.87
C VAL A 209 -12.07 20.95 10.99
N GLU A 210 -12.62 20.98 12.21
CA GLU A 210 -14.00 21.42 12.47
C GLU A 210 -14.24 22.86 11.97
N GLY A 211 -15.33 23.06 11.25
CA GLY A 211 -15.71 24.35 10.67
C GLY A 211 -14.97 24.74 9.38
N LEU A 212 -13.92 24.02 8.99
CA LEU A 212 -13.13 24.25 7.76
C LEU A 212 -13.35 23.20 6.68
N GLY A 213 -13.83 22.02 7.05
CA GLY A 213 -14.10 20.91 6.17
C GLY A 213 -14.61 19.72 6.94
N LYS A 214 -14.60 18.55 6.32
CA LYS A 214 -15.00 17.29 6.96
C LYS A 214 -13.75 16.43 7.23
N LEU A 215 -13.56 16.02 8.47
CA LEU A 215 -12.59 14.97 8.81
C LEU A 215 -13.11 13.64 8.25
N ILE A 216 -12.33 13.00 7.40
CA ILE A 216 -12.64 11.68 6.84
C ILE A 216 -12.02 10.61 7.72
N ALA A 217 -10.72 10.73 8.00
CA ALA A 217 -10.01 9.83 8.89
C ALA A 217 -8.78 10.50 9.50
N ALA A 218 -8.39 10.04 10.69
CA ALA A 218 -7.10 10.32 11.30
C ALA A 218 -6.57 9.02 11.91
N HIS A 219 -5.32 8.67 11.62
CA HIS A 219 -4.76 7.38 12.05
C HIS A 219 -3.25 7.45 12.29
N VAL A 220 -2.76 6.56 13.17
CA VAL A 220 -1.32 6.42 13.47
C VAL A 220 -0.92 4.97 13.29
N ILE A 221 0.06 4.71 12.44
CA ILE A 221 0.72 3.42 12.29
C ILE A 221 2.07 3.48 13.01
N ALA A 222 2.16 2.86 14.19
CA ALA A 222 3.34 2.95 15.04
C ALA A 222 4.60 2.32 14.43
N ARG A 223 4.44 1.27 13.65
CA ARG A 223 5.49 0.56 12.91
C ARG A 223 4.92 0.15 11.56
N PRO A 224 5.05 1.00 10.53
CA PRO A 224 4.50 0.70 9.22
C PRO A 224 5.20 -0.51 8.59
N SER A 225 4.42 -1.32 7.88
CA SER A 225 4.93 -2.45 7.11
C SER A 225 5.72 -2.00 5.88
N GLU A 226 6.52 -2.91 5.31
CA GLU A 226 7.30 -2.60 4.10
C GLU A 226 6.40 -2.23 2.92
N SER A 227 5.27 -2.90 2.77
CA SER A 227 4.29 -2.60 1.72
C SER A 227 3.71 -1.19 1.87
N VAL A 228 3.41 -0.76 3.09
CA VAL A 228 2.96 0.63 3.35
C VAL A 228 4.05 1.62 2.96
N LEU A 229 5.30 1.39 3.36
CA LEU A 229 6.41 2.28 3.02
C LEU A 229 6.67 2.38 1.52
N ALA A 230 6.51 1.26 0.79
CA ALA A 230 6.70 1.19 -0.66
C ALA A 230 5.61 1.96 -1.45
N LEU A 231 4.45 2.20 -0.84
CA LEU A 231 3.28 2.80 -1.47
C LEU A 231 2.96 4.22 -0.94
N LEU A 232 3.82 4.79 -0.09
CA LEU A 232 3.61 6.15 0.42
C LEU A 232 3.67 7.19 -0.72
N PRO A 233 2.76 8.18 -0.71
CA PRO A 233 2.85 9.32 -1.60
C PRO A 233 4.15 10.10 -1.34
N LYS A 234 4.73 10.64 -2.40
CA LYS A 234 5.92 11.49 -2.33
C LYS A 234 5.54 12.96 -2.47
N LEU A 235 6.27 13.86 -1.79
CA LEU A 235 6.16 15.30 -1.98
C LEU A 235 6.81 15.71 -3.30
#